data_19f7f35ee342cbe88cb32766ab863439
#
_entry.id   19f7f35ee342cbe88cb32766ab863439
#
_cell.length_a   1.000
_cell.length_b   1.000
_cell.length_c   1.000
_cell.angle_alpha   90.00
_cell.angle_beta   90.00
_cell.angle_gamma   90.00
#
_symmetry.space_group_name_H-M   'P 1'
#
loop_
_entity.id
_entity.type
_entity.pdbx_description
1 polymer ?
#
loop_
_entity_poly.entity_id
_entity_poly.type
_entity_poly.pdbx_seq_one_letter_code
_entity_poly.pdbx_strand_id
1 'polypeptide(L)'
;HNFMEVVLVDSASTDGTKAVMQKFADENKMGARQIVVLDNPKKTLPCGWNVLLDNYAGEAVIRVDAHAHIPVDFVSKNVKVLEEGEMVVGGVRPNIVDEETPWKDTLLLAESSMFGSSIAPYRNGGNGTEEKIYMKSLFHAAYRREVFEKIGHYNESLARTEDNEIHYRMRKAGFKLRFCPDIISYQHTRSSLPKMLKQKYGNGYWIGKTSKVCPGCLSIYHFVPWAFVMAIIVTTVASVSCKLLAVKSFFSRIVYGLTGLMWGSYWLLAVVMRSEEHTSELQSPA
;
A
#
# COMPACT_ATOMS: atom_id res chain seq x y z
N HIS A 1 -3.56 7.98 27.35
CA HIS A 1 -2.72 9.10 26.97
C HIS A 1 -3.46 10.40 27.21
N ASN A 2 -2.91 11.28 28.05
CA ASN A 2 -3.56 12.52 28.48
C ASN A 2 -3.57 13.60 27.39
N PHE A 3 -2.87 13.38 26.29
CA PHE A 3 -2.74 14.31 25.18
C PHE A 3 -2.85 13.56 23.84
N MET A 4 -3.94 13.74 23.14
CA MET A 4 -4.12 13.25 21.78
C MET A 4 -4.78 14.35 20.94
N GLU A 5 -4.12 14.74 19.88
CA GLU A 5 -4.68 15.61 18.86
C GLU A 5 -5.17 14.77 17.67
N VAL A 6 -6.33 15.09 17.14
CA VAL A 6 -6.85 14.50 15.90
C VAL A 6 -6.87 15.60 14.84
N VAL A 7 -6.06 15.44 13.79
CA VAL A 7 -6.01 16.39 12.68
C VAL A 7 -6.71 15.78 11.47
N LEU A 8 -7.81 16.37 11.07
CA LEU A 8 -8.59 16.02 9.89
C LEU A 8 -8.22 16.98 8.75
N VAL A 9 -7.75 16.45 7.63
CA VAL A 9 -7.34 17.28 6.49
C VAL A 9 -8.28 17.08 5.32
N ASP A 10 -9.05 18.11 4.97
CA ASP A 10 -9.96 18.10 3.82
C ASP A 10 -9.22 18.51 2.54
N SER A 11 -9.27 17.67 1.51
CA SER A 11 -8.64 17.91 0.23
C SER A 11 -9.58 18.61 -0.78
N ALA A 12 -10.25 19.66 -0.34
CA ALA A 12 -11.25 20.44 -1.10
C ALA A 12 -12.40 19.56 -1.61
N SER A 13 -13.02 18.81 -0.70
CA SER A 13 -14.19 17.99 -0.96
C SER A 13 -15.40 18.82 -1.38
N THR A 14 -16.21 18.29 -2.29
CA THR A 14 -17.41 18.95 -2.83
C THR A 14 -18.72 18.24 -2.45
N ASP A 15 -18.64 17.17 -1.69
CA ASP A 15 -19.73 16.27 -1.32
C ASP A 15 -20.23 16.43 0.13
N GLY A 16 -19.86 17.55 0.78
CA GLY A 16 -20.20 17.80 2.18
C GLY A 16 -19.27 17.17 3.21
N THR A 17 -18.24 16.44 2.83
CA THR A 17 -17.27 15.81 3.76
C THR A 17 -16.71 16.81 4.76
N LYS A 18 -16.30 18.01 4.31
CA LYS A 18 -15.76 19.05 5.21
C LYS A 18 -16.76 19.48 6.29
N ALA A 19 -18.04 19.62 5.94
CA ALA A 19 -19.08 19.97 6.92
C ALA A 19 -19.26 18.87 7.97
N VAL A 20 -19.17 17.60 7.57
CA VAL A 20 -19.21 16.45 8.51
C VAL A 20 -17.99 16.46 9.43
N MET A 21 -16.78 16.71 8.91
CA MET A 21 -15.57 16.83 9.72
C MET A 21 -15.68 17.96 10.74
N GLN A 22 -16.19 19.13 10.34
CA GLN A 22 -16.36 20.28 11.23
C GLN A 22 -17.39 19.97 12.32
N LYS A 23 -18.53 19.40 11.95
CA LYS A 23 -19.55 18.98 12.92
C LYS A 23 -18.98 17.99 13.93
N PHE A 24 -18.25 16.99 13.47
CA PHE A 24 -17.58 16.02 14.35
C PHE A 24 -16.60 16.70 15.31
N ALA A 25 -15.79 17.63 14.82
CA ALA A 25 -14.85 18.39 15.65
C ALA A 25 -15.58 19.22 16.73
N ASP A 26 -16.72 19.85 16.37
CA ASP A 26 -17.50 20.68 17.29
C ASP A 26 -18.23 19.86 18.37
N GLU A 27 -18.77 18.70 18.00
CA GLU A 27 -19.51 17.80 18.91
C GLU A 27 -18.58 17.00 19.86
N ASN A 28 -17.32 16.77 19.47
CA ASN A 28 -16.39 15.93 20.23
C ASN A 28 -15.29 16.71 20.96
N LYS A 29 -15.55 17.96 21.31
CA LYS A 29 -14.68 18.77 22.18
C LYS A 29 -14.71 18.21 23.60
N MET A 30 -13.91 17.19 23.88
CA MET A 30 -13.83 16.59 25.21
C MET A 30 -12.41 16.70 25.79
N GLY A 31 -12.26 17.51 26.82
CA GLY A 31 -11.08 17.57 27.69
C GLY A 31 -9.78 17.92 26.93
N ALA A 32 -8.72 17.10 27.12
CA ALA A 32 -7.41 17.29 26.51
C ALA A 32 -7.31 16.84 25.04
N ARG A 33 -8.42 16.42 24.41
CA ARG A 33 -8.44 16.02 23.01
C ARG A 33 -8.80 17.22 22.15
N GLN A 34 -7.87 17.65 21.31
CA GLN A 34 -8.11 18.67 20.30
C GLN A 34 -8.39 17.99 18.97
N ILE A 35 -9.51 18.36 18.33
CA ILE A 35 -9.82 17.95 16.96
C ILE A 35 -9.73 19.19 16.08
N VAL A 36 -8.83 19.14 15.10
CA VAL A 36 -8.56 20.27 14.20
C VAL A 36 -8.92 19.86 12.78
N VAL A 37 -9.64 20.72 12.06
CA VAL A 37 -9.96 20.53 10.64
C VAL A 37 -9.13 21.52 9.82
N LEU A 38 -8.31 21.00 8.92
CA LEU A 38 -7.42 21.77 8.06
C LEU A 38 -7.80 21.61 6.59
N ASP A 39 -7.49 22.61 5.78
CA ASP A 39 -7.72 22.60 4.34
C ASP A 39 -6.45 22.25 3.57
N ASN A 40 -6.59 21.34 2.60
CA ASN A 40 -5.58 21.07 1.59
C ASN A 40 -6.06 21.52 0.20
N PRO A 41 -5.83 22.78 -0.20
CA PRO A 41 -6.30 23.32 -1.48
C PRO A 41 -5.62 22.66 -2.70
N LYS A 42 -4.44 22.08 -2.51
CA LYS A 42 -3.70 21.37 -3.58
C LYS A 42 -4.26 19.98 -3.88
N LYS A 43 -5.19 19.45 -3.08
CA LYS A 43 -5.98 18.21 -3.28
C LYS A 43 -5.19 16.90 -3.30
N THR A 44 -3.87 16.90 -3.39
CA THR A 44 -3.08 15.67 -3.43
C THR A 44 -2.74 15.20 -2.02
N LEU A 45 -2.58 13.89 -1.86
CA LEU A 45 -2.28 13.27 -0.57
C LEU A 45 -0.99 13.81 0.08
N PRO A 46 0.17 13.92 -0.64
CA PRO A 46 1.38 14.46 -0.03
C PRO A 46 1.23 15.93 0.39
N CYS A 47 0.44 16.73 -0.32
CA CYS A 47 0.16 18.10 0.10
C CYS A 47 -0.66 18.15 1.40
N GLY A 48 -1.63 17.24 1.55
CA GLY A 48 -2.40 17.10 2.79
C GLY A 48 -1.52 16.70 3.98
N TRP A 49 -0.57 15.79 3.74
CA TRP A 49 0.43 15.42 4.75
C TRP A 49 1.32 16.59 5.15
N ASN A 50 1.76 17.41 4.19
CA ASN A 50 2.57 18.60 4.49
C ASN A 50 1.78 19.63 5.30
N VAL A 51 0.49 19.85 4.97
CA VAL A 51 -0.40 20.69 5.78
C VAL A 51 -0.50 20.17 7.21
N LEU A 52 -0.61 18.85 7.42
CA LEU A 52 -0.62 18.26 8.74
C LEU A 52 0.73 18.48 9.45
N LEU A 53 1.84 18.21 8.78
CA LEU A 53 3.18 18.33 9.36
C LEU A 53 3.52 19.77 9.81
N ASP A 54 2.96 20.78 9.14
CA ASP A 54 3.12 22.18 9.50
C ASP A 54 2.26 22.60 10.71
N ASN A 55 1.23 21.83 11.08
CA ASN A 55 0.20 22.28 12.01
C ASN A 55 -0.02 21.37 13.22
N TYR A 56 0.55 20.16 13.29
CA TYR A 56 0.36 19.29 14.46
C TYR A 56 1.26 19.67 15.62
N ALA A 57 0.77 19.50 16.86
CA ALA A 57 1.48 19.86 18.08
C ALA A 57 2.18 18.67 18.77
N GLY A 58 1.78 17.43 18.49
CA GLY A 58 2.26 16.22 19.15
C GLY A 58 3.75 15.92 18.93
N GLU A 59 4.35 15.10 19.79
CA GLU A 59 5.72 14.57 19.66
C GLU A 59 5.83 13.48 18.60
N ALA A 60 4.70 12.88 18.23
CA ALA A 60 4.60 11.88 17.16
C ALA A 60 3.31 12.06 16.37
N VAL A 61 3.30 11.58 15.15
CA VAL A 61 2.12 11.54 14.29
C VAL A 61 1.84 10.11 13.82
N ILE A 62 0.57 9.71 13.84
CA ILE A 62 0.11 8.41 13.32
C ILE A 62 -0.74 8.67 12.10
N ARG A 63 -0.38 8.04 10.98
CA ARG A 63 -1.13 8.10 9.73
C ARG A 63 -2.34 7.16 9.78
N VAL A 64 -3.51 7.68 9.46
CA VAL A 64 -4.70 6.87 9.17
C VAL A 64 -5.40 7.46 7.95
N ASP A 65 -5.59 6.65 6.93
CA ASP A 65 -6.29 7.07 5.70
C ASP A 65 -7.81 7.00 5.91
N ALA A 66 -8.58 7.91 5.32
CA ALA A 66 -10.03 8.02 5.51
C ALA A 66 -10.84 6.77 5.09
N HIS A 67 -10.26 5.88 4.29
CA HIS A 67 -10.87 4.62 3.86
C HIS A 67 -10.29 3.39 4.60
N ALA A 68 -9.66 3.63 5.73
CA ALA A 68 -9.13 2.59 6.59
C ALA A 68 -9.97 2.40 7.84
N HIS A 69 -9.88 1.22 8.42
CA HIS A 69 -10.44 0.89 9.72
C HIS A 69 -9.32 0.49 10.67
N ILE A 70 -9.34 1.02 11.89
CA ILE A 70 -8.34 0.72 12.91
C ILE A 70 -9.00 0.18 14.18
N PRO A 71 -8.44 -0.86 14.82
CA PRO A 71 -8.87 -1.33 16.13
C PRO A 71 -8.68 -0.28 17.22
N VAL A 72 -9.41 -0.43 18.32
CA VAL A 72 -9.37 0.50 19.47
C VAL A 72 -7.99 0.61 20.13
N ASP A 73 -7.16 -0.43 20.02
CA ASP A 73 -5.82 -0.52 20.57
C ASP A 73 -4.70 -0.08 19.60
N PHE A 74 -5.06 0.30 18.36
CA PHE A 74 -4.11 0.67 17.31
C PHE A 74 -3.17 1.81 17.75
N VAL A 75 -3.74 2.89 18.30
CA VAL A 75 -2.95 4.05 18.76
C VAL A 75 -2.05 3.66 19.93
N SER A 76 -2.58 2.97 20.94
CA SER A 76 -1.81 2.59 22.12
C SER A 76 -0.67 1.63 21.81
N LYS A 77 -0.86 0.68 20.90
CA LYS A 77 0.20 -0.21 20.43
C LYS A 77 1.32 0.54 19.71
N ASN A 78 0.98 1.47 18.81
CA ASN A 78 1.97 2.30 18.14
C ASN A 78 2.78 3.15 19.15
N VAL A 79 2.08 3.81 20.06
CA VAL A 79 2.73 4.66 21.09
C VAL A 79 3.67 3.84 21.96
N LYS A 80 3.24 2.66 22.41
CA LYS A 80 4.10 1.77 23.21
C LYS A 80 5.43 1.47 22.51
N VAL A 81 5.42 1.14 21.24
CA VAL A 81 6.64 0.81 20.49
C VAL A 81 7.51 2.07 20.25
N LEU A 82 6.89 3.24 20.07
CA LEU A 82 7.63 4.51 20.03
C LEU A 82 8.29 4.80 21.38
N GLU A 83 7.62 4.53 22.51
CA GLU A 83 8.17 4.71 23.87
C GLU A 83 9.34 3.75 24.14
N GLU A 84 9.39 2.58 23.49
CA GLU A 84 10.53 1.65 23.52
C GLU A 84 11.77 2.18 22.76
N GLY A 85 11.69 3.37 22.16
CA GLY A 85 12.80 4.05 21.48
C GLY A 85 12.80 3.92 19.96
N GLU A 86 11.78 3.31 19.36
CA GLU A 86 11.67 3.26 17.89
C GLU A 86 11.22 4.63 17.34
N MET A 87 11.70 4.98 16.17
CA MET A 87 11.43 6.28 15.54
C MET A 87 10.30 6.23 14.52
N VAL A 88 10.15 5.07 13.86
CA VAL A 88 9.11 4.81 12.86
C VAL A 88 8.56 3.40 13.09
N VAL A 89 7.24 3.31 13.23
CA VAL A 89 6.55 2.06 13.58
C VAL A 89 5.33 1.87 12.67
N GLY A 90 5.09 0.66 12.26
CA GLY A 90 3.87 0.27 11.55
C GLY A 90 3.66 -1.23 11.62
N GLY A 91 2.54 -1.69 11.13
CA GLY A 91 2.18 -3.09 11.25
C GLY A 91 1.51 -3.69 10.02
N VAL A 92 0.69 -4.70 10.25
CA VAL A 92 -0.01 -5.43 9.20
C VAL A 92 -1.20 -4.64 8.67
N ARG A 93 -1.43 -4.74 7.38
CA ARG A 93 -2.57 -4.11 6.71
C ARG A 93 -3.32 -5.12 5.83
N PRO A 94 -4.15 -5.97 6.41
CA PRO A 94 -5.01 -6.83 5.63
C PRO A 94 -6.07 -6.03 4.87
N ASN A 95 -6.43 -6.53 3.69
CA ASN A 95 -7.56 -6.01 2.95
C ASN A 95 -8.85 -6.67 3.47
N ILE A 96 -9.93 -5.89 3.51
CA ILE A 96 -11.27 -6.36 3.88
C ILE A 96 -12.29 -5.91 2.85
N VAL A 97 -13.48 -6.49 2.88
CA VAL A 97 -14.64 -6.07 2.09
C VAL A 97 -15.68 -5.41 2.99
N ASP A 98 -16.45 -4.46 2.45
CA ASP A 98 -17.52 -3.78 3.19
C ASP A 98 -18.72 -4.71 3.47
N GLU A 99 -18.99 -5.60 2.52
CA GLU A 99 -20.06 -6.60 2.56
C GLU A 99 -19.56 -7.88 1.93
N GLU A 100 -19.81 -8.99 2.55
CA GLU A 100 -19.49 -10.32 2.02
C GLU A 100 -20.44 -10.67 0.88
N THR A 101 -19.91 -10.68 -0.33
CA THR A 101 -20.62 -11.18 -1.52
C THR A 101 -19.61 -12.00 -2.36
N PRO A 102 -20.06 -13.06 -3.05
CA PRO A 102 -19.15 -13.92 -3.83
C PRO A 102 -18.25 -13.15 -4.81
N TRP A 103 -18.76 -12.02 -5.34
CA TRP A 103 -18.00 -11.17 -6.24
C TRP A 103 -16.94 -10.32 -5.53
N LYS A 104 -17.28 -9.71 -4.39
CA LYS A 104 -16.33 -8.92 -3.59
C LYS A 104 -15.27 -9.81 -2.97
N ASP A 105 -15.62 -11.01 -2.55
CA ASP A 105 -14.68 -12.01 -2.04
C ASP A 105 -13.70 -12.44 -3.16
N THR A 106 -14.20 -12.65 -4.38
CA THR A 106 -13.33 -12.91 -5.55
C THR A 106 -12.36 -11.76 -5.81
N LEU A 107 -12.81 -10.49 -5.68
CA LEU A 107 -11.92 -9.33 -5.83
C LEU A 107 -10.90 -9.24 -4.68
N LEU A 108 -11.31 -9.55 -3.46
CA LEU A 108 -10.45 -9.60 -2.30
C LEU A 108 -9.35 -10.66 -2.47
N LEU A 109 -9.72 -11.88 -2.83
CA LEU A 109 -8.79 -12.97 -3.13
C LEU A 109 -7.82 -12.59 -4.24
N ALA A 110 -8.32 -12.02 -5.34
CA ALA A 110 -7.48 -11.55 -6.44
C ALA A 110 -6.49 -10.46 -6.01
N GLU A 111 -6.89 -9.56 -5.10
CA GLU A 111 -6.01 -8.52 -4.56
C GLU A 111 -5.03 -9.06 -3.52
N SER A 112 -5.42 -10.03 -2.73
CA SER A 112 -4.60 -10.66 -1.69
C SER A 112 -3.61 -11.67 -2.27
N SER A 113 -3.90 -12.21 -3.45
CA SER A 113 -3.03 -13.17 -4.11
C SER A 113 -1.67 -12.58 -4.47
N MET A 114 -0.65 -13.43 -4.57
CA MET A 114 0.71 -13.04 -4.95
C MET A 114 0.75 -12.37 -6.33
N PHE A 115 -0.16 -12.71 -7.25
CA PHE A 115 -0.34 -12.03 -8.53
C PHE A 115 -1.02 -10.66 -8.41
N GLY A 116 -1.86 -10.45 -7.41
CA GLY A 116 -2.60 -9.22 -7.21
C GLY A 116 -1.78 -8.06 -6.66
N SER A 117 -1.06 -8.27 -5.58
CA SER A 117 -0.21 -7.25 -4.95
C SER A 117 0.49 -7.73 -3.68
N SER A 118 0.52 -9.01 -3.37
CA SER A 118 0.84 -9.49 -2.04
C SER A 118 2.31 -9.78 -1.76
N ILE A 119 3.22 -9.43 -2.66
CA ILE A 119 4.68 -9.49 -2.38
C ILE A 119 5.10 -8.45 -1.31
N ALA A 120 4.20 -7.51 -0.97
CA ALA A 120 4.50 -6.53 0.08
C ALA A 120 4.37 -7.17 1.48
N PRO A 121 5.47 -7.30 2.24
CA PRO A 121 5.51 -8.07 3.50
C PRO A 121 4.49 -7.63 4.56
N TYR A 122 4.13 -6.34 4.59
CA TYR A 122 3.15 -5.79 5.55
C TYR A 122 1.70 -6.28 5.31
N ARG A 123 1.44 -7.01 4.23
CA ARG A 123 0.10 -7.56 3.95
C ARG A 123 -0.13 -8.93 4.57
N ASN A 124 0.93 -9.71 4.72
CA ASN A 124 0.83 -11.15 5.04
C ASN A 124 1.30 -11.51 6.47
N GLY A 125 1.50 -10.50 7.36
CA GLY A 125 2.00 -10.74 8.70
C GLY A 125 3.36 -11.46 8.68
N GLY A 126 4.45 -10.79 9.00
CA GLY A 126 5.76 -11.45 9.08
C GLY A 126 5.68 -12.65 10.01
N ASN A 127 6.30 -13.78 9.62
CA ASN A 127 6.41 -14.96 10.49
C ASN A 127 6.99 -14.53 11.83
N GLY A 128 6.20 -14.74 12.89
CA GLY A 128 6.53 -14.33 14.25
C GLY A 128 7.75 -15.06 14.79
N THR A 129 8.89 -14.45 14.59
CA THR A 129 10.09 -14.71 15.38
C THR A 129 10.28 -13.50 16.30
N GLU A 130 10.77 -13.72 17.53
CA GLU A 130 10.98 -12.67 18.55
C GLU A 130 11.98 -11.56 18.14
N GLU A 131 12.58 -11.66 16.98
CA GLU A 131 13.50 -10.64 16.44
C GLU A 131 12.76 -9.42 15.92
N LYS A 132 13.30 -8.23 16.22
CA LYS A 132 12.81 -6.95 15.69
C LYS A 132 12.90 -6.93 14.16
N ILE A 133 11.75 -6.91 13.49
CA ILE A 133 11.65 -6.88 12.03
C ILE A 133 11.67 -5.44 11.56
N TYR A 134 12.53 -5.11 10.59
CA TYR A 134 12.58 -3.81 9.95
C TYR A 134 12.30 -3.94 8.46
N MET A 135 11.44 -3.07 7.94
CA MET A 135 10.99 -3.12 6.55
C MET A 135 11.44 -1.90 5.74
N LYS A 136 11.34 -2.01 4.41
CA LYS A 136 11.68 -0.90 3.50
C LYS A 136 10.59 0.15 3.41
N SER A 137 9.35 -0.23 3.66
CA SER A 137 8.18 0.65 3.67
C SER A 137 7.13 0.08 4.61
N LEU A 138 6.34 0.95 5.22
CA LEU A 138 5.24 0.63 6.11
C LEU A 138 3.96 1.30 5.61
N PHE A 139 2.82 0.86 6.12
CA PHE A 139 1.53 1.48 5.87
C PHE A 139 0.89 1.89 7.20
N HIS A 140 0.13 3.00 7.24
CA HIS A 140 -0.44 3.57 8.46
C HIS A 140 0.58 3.64 9.61
N ALA A 141 1.76 4.15 9.30
CA ALA A 141 2.84 4.19 10.27
C ALA A 141 2.72 5.36 11.25
N ALA A 142 3.33 5.17 12.42
CA ALA A 142 3.59 6.19 13.41
C ALA A 142 5.03 6.68 13.26
N TYR A 143 5.21 7.98 13.40
CA TYR A 143 6.50 8.65 13.22
C TYR A 143 6.74 9.62 14.37
N ARG A 144 7.94 9.62 14.97
CA ARG A 144 8.35 10.69 15.86
C ARG A 144 8.59 11.98 15.09
N ARG A 145 8.33 13.12 15.69
CA ARG A 145 8.53 14.46 15.12
C ARG A 145 9.94 14.65 14.58
N GLU A 146 10.94 14.22 15.33
CA GLU A 146 12.37 14.29 14.98
C GLU A 146 12.68 13.67 13.59
N VAL A 147 11.89 12.70 13.15
CA VAL A 147 12.06 12.10 11.83
C VAL A 147 11.84 13.15 10.75
N PHE A 148 10.71 13.88 10.81
CA PHE A 148 10.37 14.91 9.82
C PHE A 148 11.23 16.16 9.97
N GLU A 149 11.66 16.52 11.17
CA GLU A 149 12.64 17.59 11.39
C GLU A 149 13.95 17.31 10.66
N LYS A 150 14.37 16.03 10.61
CA LYS A 150 15.61 15.64 9.94
C LYS A 150 15.47 15.47 8.42
N ILE A 151 14.37 14.89 7.95
CA ILE A 151 14.21 14.55 6.52
C ILE A 151 13.35 15.55 5.74
N GLY A 152 12.60 16.43 6.42
CA GLY A 152 11.67 17.37 5.81
C GLY A 152 10.34 16.73 5.36
N HIS A 153 9.61 17.48 4.58
CA HIS A 153 8.25 17.19 4.11
C HIS A 153 8.16 16.12 3.02
N TYR A 154 6.93 15.67 2.74
CA TYR A 154 6.63 14.81 1.59
C TYR A 154 6.87 15.52 0.26
N ASN A 155 7.31 14.77 -0.73
CA ASN A 155 7.49 15.28 -2.09
C ASN A 155 6.12 15.44 -2.78
N GLU A 156 5.66 16.67 -2.95
CA GLU A 156 4.36 16.99 -3.53
C GLU A 156 4.20 16.61 -5.01
N SER A 157 5.31 16.34 -5.71
CA SER A 157 5.25 15.89 -7.11
C SER A 157 4.81 14.42 -7.26
N LEU A 158 4.77 13.67 -6.16
CA LEU A 158 4.40 12.25 -6.12
C LEU A 158 3.04 12.08 -5.45
N ALA A 159 1.95 12.26 -6.18
CA ALA A 159 0.59 12.11 -5.63
C ALA A 159 0.23 10.66 -5.21
N ARG A 160 1.01 9.69 -5.65
CA ARG A 160 1.07 8.30 -5.16
C ARG A 160 2.53 7.90 -5.08
N THR A 161 2.84 6.85 -4.32
CA THR A 161 4.23 6.44 -4.06
C THR A 161 5.03 7.43 -3.19
N GLU A 162 4.35 8.41 -2.61
CA GLU A 162 4.89 9.35 -1.62
C GLU A 162 5.49 8.62 -0.42
N ASP A 163 4.88 7.51 -0.01
CA ASP A 163 5.32 6.62 1.06
C ASP A 163 6.64 5.93 0.72
N ASN A 164 6.80 5.42 -0.48
CA ASN A 164 8.05 4.81 -0.93
C ASN A 164 9.21 5.81 -0.92
N GLU A 165 8.96 7.04 -1.36
CA GLU A 165 9.96 8.09 -1.43
C GLU A 165 10.36 8.56 -0.02
N ILE A 166 9.39 8.85 0.85
CA ILE A 166 9.70 9.34 2.19
C ILE A 166 10.37 8.27 3.06
N HIS A 167 9.92 7.02 3.00
CA HIS A 167 10.57 5.90 3.68
C HIS A 167 11.98 5.63 3.14
N TYR A 168 12.24 5.88 1.86
CA TYR A 168 13.59 5.83 1.30
C TYR A 168 14.48 6.91 1.90
N ARG A 169 14.01 8.18 2.02
CA ARG A 169 14.75 9.26 2.67
C ARG A 169 14.99 8.97 4.15
N MET A 170 14.00 8.44 4.88
CA MET A 170 14.16 8.01 6.27
C MET A 170 15.30 7.00 6.41
N ARG A 171 15.30 5.95 5.59
CA ARG A 171 16.35 4.93 5.62
C ARG A 171 17.74 5.50 5.24
N LYS A 172 17.79 6.41 4.29
CA LYS A 172 19.04 7.13 3.94
C LYS A 172 19.56 8.02 5.06
N ALA A 173 18.66 8.57 5.86
CA ALA A 173 18.99 9.36 7.04
C ALA A 173 19.37 8.50 8.28
N GLY A 174 19.34 7.15 8.13
CA GLY A 174 19.72 6.20 9.18
C GLY A 174 18.55 5.69 10.02
N PHE A 175 17.31 6.13 9.77
CA PHE A 175 16.15 5.63 10.50
C PHE A 175 15.79 4.21 10.04
N LYS A 176 15.40 3.38 11.00
CA LYS A 176 14.86 2.04 10.77
C LYS A 176 13.34 2.09 10.85
N LEU A 177 12.66 1.33 10.01
CA LEU A 177 11.21 1.25 9.98
C LEU A 177 10.77 -0.04 10.66
N ARG A 178 10.36 0.05 11.92
CA ARG A 178 9.97 -1.09 12.76
C ARG A 178 8.62 -1.64 12.31
N PHE A 179 8.58 -2.94 11.99
CA PHE A 179 7.35 -3.66 11.69
C PHE A 179 6.91 -4.47 12.91
N CYS A 180 5.66 -4.31 13.33
CA CYS A 180 5.03 -4.99 14.44
C CYS A 180 3.78 -5.76 13.95
N PRO A 181 3.79 -7.09 13.91
CA PRO A 181 2.67 -7.88 13.41
C PRO A 181 1.35 -7.72 14.19
N ASP A 182 1.43 -7.35 15.45
CA ASP A 182 0.29 -7.11 16.35
C ASP A 182 -0.36 -5.73 16.21
N ILE A 183 0.27 -4.82 15.45
CA ILE A 183 -0.32 -3.55 15.05
C ILE A 183 -1.07 -3.77 13.73
N ILE A 184 -2.39 -3.72 13.76
CA ILE A 184 -3.24 -4.03 12.61
C ILE A 184 -4.04 -2.81 12.20
N SER A 185 -4.08 -2.54 10.90
CA SER A 185 -5.01 -1.59 10.27
C SER A 185 -5.63 -2.24 9.04
N TYR A 186 -6.93 -2.03 8.83
CA TYR A 186 -7.65 -2.66 7.72
C TYR A 186 -7.86 -1.66 6.59
N GLN A 187 -7.74 -2.14 5.35
CA GLN A 187 -8.06 -1.35 4.17
C GLN A 187 -9.16 -2.02 3.36
N HIS A 188 -10.17 -1.23 2.99
CA HIS A 188 -11.25 -1.72 2.15
C HIS A 188 -10.81 -1.93 0.70
N THR A 189 -11.07 -3.12 0.18
CA THR A 189 -10.87 -3.46 -1.24
C THR A 189 -11.86 -2.71 -2.11
N ARG A 190 -11.50 -2.46 -3.37
CA ARG A 190 -12.40 -1.78 -4.30
C ARG A 190 -13.63 -2.63 -4.60
N SER A 191 -14.81 -2.01 -4.52
CA SER A 191 -16.12 -2.68 -4.64
C SER A 191 -16.44 -3.17 -6.06
N SER A 192 -15.64 -2.85 -7.08
CA SER A 192 -15.89 -3.28 -8.45
C SER A 192 -14.59 -3.41 -9.27
N LEU A 193 -14.62 -4.33 -10.25
CA LEU A 193 -13.50 -4.56 -11.16
C LEU A 193 -13.03 -3.29 -11.90
N PRO A 194 -13.90 -2.43 -12.46
CA PRO A 194 -13.44 -1.20 -13.09
C PRO A 194 -12.69 -0.27 -12.15
N LYS A 195 -13.15 -0.13 -10.90
CA LYS A 195 -12.45 0.66 -9.88
C LYS A 195 -11.10 0.04 -9.52
N MET A 196 -11.02 -1.28 -9.41
CA MET A 196 -9.77 -2.00 -9.16
C MET A 196 -8.80 -1.83 -10.32
N LEU A 197 -9.21 -2.01 -11.56
CA LEU A 197 -8.38 -1.81 -12.75
C LEU A 197 -7.85 -0.37 -12.85
N LYS A 198 -8.70 0.63 -12.60
CA LYS A 198 -8.29 2.03 -12.54
C LYS A 198 -7.22 2.26 -11.46
N GLN A 199 -7.36 1.63 -10.30
CA GLN A 199 -6.36 1.71 -9.24
C GLN A 199 -5.04 1.06 -9.66
N LYS A 200 -5.06 -0.14 -10.25
CA LYS A 200 -3.84 -0.83 -10.72
C LYS A 200 -3.13 -0.06 -11.83
N TYR A 201 -3.89 0.48 -12.79
CA TYR A 201 -3.34 1.37 -13.82
C TYR A 201 -2.67 2.61 -13.19
N GLY A 202 -3.36 3.26 -12.25
CA GLY A 202 -2.79 4.41 -11.52
C GLY A 202 -1.50 4.05 -10.77
N ASN A 203 -1.45 2.89 -10.13
CA ASN A 203 -0.24 2.42 -9.45
C ASN A 203 0.93 2.26 -10.43
N GLY A 204 0.72 1.59 -11.57
CA GLY A 204 1.74 1.43 -12.61
C GLY A 204 2.23 2.77 -13.18
N TYR A 205 1.29 3.69 -13.47
CA TYR A 205 1.62 5.04 -13.96
C TYR A 205 2.53 5.80 -12.98
N TRP A 206 2.20 5.76 -11.68
CA TRP A 206 2.98 6.46 -10.66
C TRP A 206 4.32 5.79 -10.36
N ILE A 207 4.44 4.47 -10.47
CA ILE A 207 5.74 3.79 -10.44
C ILE A 207 6.63 4.29 -11.58
N GLY A 208 6.09 4.42 -12.80
CA GLY A 208 6.80 4.99 -13.94
C GLY A 208 7.24 6.45 -13.73
N LYS A 209 6.41 7.28 -13.09
CA LYS A 209 6.81 8.65 -12.70
C LYS A 209 7.89 8.65 -11.61
N THR A 210 7.72 7.84 -10.60
CA THR A 210 8.65 7.74 -9.47
C THR A 210 10.03 7.26 -9.91
N SER A 211 10.11 6.40 -10.91
CA SER A 211 11.40 5.97 -11.47
C SER A 211 12.25 7.12 -12.03
N LYS A 212 11.62 8.24 -12.41
CA LYS A 212 12.31 9.46 -12.87
C LYS A 212 12.68 10.39 -11.72
N VAL A 213 11.87 10.45 -10.68
CA VAL A 213 12.05 11.39 -9.55
C VAL A 213 12.96 10.78 -8.48
N CYS A 214 12.75 9.52 -8.14
CA CYS A 214 13.48 8.82 -7.08
C CYS A 214 13.66 7.33 -7.46
N PRO A 215 14.53 6.99 -8.41
CA PRO A 215 14.72 5.59 -8.84
C PRO A 215 15.16 4.68 -7.70
N GLY A 216 15.96 5.19 -6.75
CA GLY A 216 16.46 4.43 -5.60
C GLY A 216 15.40 4.05 -4.56
N CYS A 217 14.21 4.66 -4.58
CA CYS A 217 13.13 4.28 -3.67
C CYS A 217 12.34 3.05 -4.16
N LEU A 218 12.51 2.69 -5.43
CA LEU A 218 11.83 1.54 -6.03
C LEU A 218 12.68 0.28 -5.90
N SER A 219 12.01 -0.84 -5.65
CA SER A 219 12.61 -2.18 -5.68
C SER A 219 12.27 -2.88 -6.99
N ILE A 220 13.07 -3.86 -7.37
CA ILE A 220 12.90 -4.59 -8.64
C ILE A 220 11.50 -5.21 -8.81
N TYR A 221 10.88 -5.62 -7.71
CA TYR A 221 9.54 -6.21 -7.75
C TYR A 221 8.45 -5.25 -8.26
N HIS A 222 8.65 -3.92 -8.20
CA HIS A 222 7.71 -2.95 -8.77
C HIS A 222 7.62 -3.05 -10.31
N PHE A 223 8.66 -3.58 -10.95
CA PHE A 223 8.74 -3.72 -12.40
C PHE A 223 8.32 -5.12 -12.89
N VAL A 224 8.12 -6.09 -12.00
CA VAL A 224 7.73 -7.47 -12.36
C VAL A 224 6.43 -7.50 -13.19
N PRO A 225 5.34 -6.79 -12.83
CA PRO A 225 4.12 -6.78 -13.64
C PRO A 225 4.36 -6.23 -15.06
N TRP A 226 5.17 -5.17 -15.18
CA TRP A 226 5.54 -4.60 -16.46
C TRP A 226 6.35 -5.58 -17.32
N ALA A 227 7.38 -6.20 -16.74
CA ALA A 227 8.23 -7.18 -17.42
C ALA A 227 7.40 -8.38 -17.89
N PHE A 228 6.45 -8.84 -17.06
CA PHE A 228 5.54 -9.94 -17.42
C PHE A 228 4.64 -9.58 -18.60
N VAL A 229 4.01 -8.40 -18.59
CA VAL A 229 3.18 -7.94 -19.71
C VAL A 229 4.02 -7.80 -20.99
N MET A 230 5.23 -7.26 -20.91
CA MET A 230 6.14 -7.15 -22.05
C MET A 230 6.54 -8.52 -22.58
N ALA A 231 6.82 -9.49 -21.71
CA ALA A 231 7.13 -10.86 -22.12
C ALA A 231 5.95 -11.49 -22.89
N ILE A 232 4.71 -11.32 -22.39
CA ILE A 232 3.49 -11.78 -23.10
C ILE A 232 3.41 -11.15 -24.49
N ILE A 233 3.53 -9.82 -24.60
CA ILE A 233 3.42 -9.11 -25.87
C ILE A 233 4.50 -9.59 -26.84
N VAL A 234 5.75 -9.57 -26.42
CA VAL A 234 6.90 -9.93 -27.28
C VAL A 234 6.81 -11.37 -27.77
N THR A 235 6.54 -12.32 -26.87
CA THR A 235 6.47 -13.74 -27.23
C THR A 235 5.25 -14.03 -28.12
N THR A 236 4.11 -13.39 -27.87
CA THR A 236 2.92 -13.54 -28.70
C THR A 236 3.11 -12.97 -30.10
N VAL A 237 3.64 -11.73 -30.19
CA VAL A 237 3.93 -11.10 -31.48
C VAL A 237 4.96 -11.92 -32.27
N ALA A 238 6.04 -12.36 -31.63
CA ALA A 238 7.05 -13.21 -32.28
C ALA A 238 6.45 -14.53 -32.79
N SER A 239 5.60 -15.19 -31.99
CA SER A 239 4.94 -16.44 -32.38
C SER A 239 4.00 -16.23 -33.56
N VAL A 240 3.18 -15.17 -33.53
CA VAL A 240 2.27 -14.83 -34.65
C VAL A 240 3.06 -14.51 -35.93
N SER A 241 4.13 -13.70 -35.81
CA SER A 241 4.99 -13.35 -36.93
C SER A 241 5.68 -14.57 -37.55
N CYS A 242 6.23 -15.48 -36.73
CA CYS A 242 6.80 -16.73 -37.21
C CYS A 242 5.76 -17.60 -37.98
N LYS A 243 4.52 -17.62 -37.50
CA LYS A 243 3.42 -18.36 -38.14
C LYS A 243 3.02 -17.73 -39.46
N LEU A 244 2.82 -16.40 -39.50
CA LEU A 244 2.41 -15.67 -40.71
C LEU A 244 3.47 -15.72 -41.82
N LEU A 245 4.74 -15.61 -41.43
CA LEU A 245 5.89 -15.68 -42.38
C LEU A 245 6.28 -17.12 -42.74
N ALA A 246 5.54 -18.12 -42.28
CA ALA A 246 5.80 -19.55 -42.48
C ALA A 246 7.25 -19.96 -42.15
N VAL A 247 7.87 -19.30 -41.14
CA VAL A 247 9.26 -19.55 -40.73
C VAL A 247 9.36 -20.95 -40.10
N LYS A 248 9.94 -21.91 -40.85
CA LYS A 248 10.19 -23.28 -40.37
C LYS A 248 11.66 -23.42 -39.99
N SER A 249 12.10 -22.73 -38.97
CA SER A 249 13.48 -22.78 -38.50
C SER A 249 13.57 -23.29 -37.05
N PHE A 250 14.77 -23.65 -36.63
CA PHE A 250 15.05 -23.98 -35.24
C PHE A 250 14.66 -22.80 -34.30
N PHE A 251 14.88 -21.57 -34.75
CA PHE A 251 14.51 -20.35 -34.00
C PHE A 251 12.99 -20.27 -33.76
N SER A 252 12.15 -20.55 -34.76
CA SER A 252 10.69 -20.52 -34.55
C SER A 252 10.21 -21.56 -33.55
N ARG A 253 10.84 -22.74 -33.49
CA ARG A 253 10.56 -23.76 -32.46
C ARG A 253 10.88 -23.29 -31.08
N ILE A 254 12.01 -22.57 -30.88
CA ILE A 254 12.36 -21.94 -29.60
C ILE A 254 11.30 -20.91 -29.20
N VAL A 255 10.90 -20.02 -30.11
CA VAL A 255 9.88 -18.99 -29.84
C VAL A 255 8.55 -19.62 -29.39
N TYR A 256 8.08 -20.66 -30.10
CA TYR A 256 6.84 -21.38 -29.70
C TYR A 256 7.01 -22.09 -28.35
N GLY A 257 8.16 -22.72 -28.12
CA GLY A 257 8.48 -23.37 -26.85
C GLY A 257 8.47 -22.39 -25.67
N LEU A 258 9.12 -21.24 -25.82
CA LEU A 258 9.14 -20.19 -24.79
C LEU A 258 7.75 -19.61 -24.54
N THR A 259 6.96 -19.37 -25.61
CA THR A 259 5.59 -18.89 -25.48
C THR A 259 4.72 -19.91 -24.75
N GLY A 260 4.81 -21.18 -25.12
CA GLY A 260 4.09 -22.27 -24.46
C GLY A 260 4.50 -22.46 -23.00
N LEU A 261 5.80 -22.38 -22.70
CA LEU A 261 6.31 -22.45 -21.33
C LEU A 261 5.79 -21.28 -20.48
N MET A 262 5.82 -20.07 -21.00
CA MET A 262 5.35 -18.87 -20.28
C MET A 262 3.84 -18.98 -19.98
N TRP A 263 3.02 -19.31 -20.95
CA TRP A 263 1.58 -19.47 -20.73
C TRP A 263 1.26 -20.69 -19.86
N GLY A 264 1.96 -21.80 -20.06
CA GLY A 264 1.80 -23.01 -19.25
C GLY A 264 2.16 -22.77 -17.79
N SER A 265 3.30 -22.11 -17.50
CA SER A 265 3.69 -21.77 -16.14
C SER A 265 2.73 -20.76 -15.49
N TYR A 266 2.24 -19.77 -16.24
CA TYR A 266 1.23 -18.84 -15.74
C TYR A 266 -0.05 -19.55 -15.29
N TRP A 267 -0.62 -20.40 -16.13
CA TRP A 267 -1.84 -21.13 -15.81
C TRP A 267 -1.62 -22.16 -14.69
N LEU A 268 -0.48 -22.85 -14.68
CA LEU A 268 -0.14 -23.78 -13.62
C LEU A 268 -0.08 -23.06 -12.27
N LEU A 269 0.64 -21.95 -12.20
CA LEU A 269 0.73 -21.15 -10.96
C LEU A 269 -0.64 -20.62 -10.54
N ALA A 270 -1.46 -20.14 -11.45
CA ALA A 270 -2.81 -19.68 -11.15
C ALA A 270 -3.69 -20.78 -10.55
N VAL A 271 -3.59 -22.02 -11.05
CA VAL A 271 -4.33 -23.17 -10.52
C VAL A 271 -3.80 -23.60 -9.15
N VAL A 272 -2.46 -23.68 -8.98
CA VAL A 272 -1.84 -24.05 -7.70
C VAL A 272 -2.22 -23.06 -6.60
N MET A 273 -2.14 -21.76 -6.89
CA MET A 273 -2.49 -20.73 -5.90
C MET A 273 -3.97 -20.80 -5.51
N ARG A 274 -4.86 -21.09 -6.45
CA ARG A 274 -6.28 -21.30 -6.13
C ARG A 274 -6.50 -22.50 -5.22
N SER A 275 -5.73 -23.56 -5.38
CA SER A 275 -5.84 -24.76 -4.52
C SER A 275 -5.32 -24.53 -3.09
N GLU A 276 -4.27 -23.73 -2.93
CA GLU A 276 -3.73 -23.36 -1.61
C GLU A 276 -4.71 -22.46 -0.82
N GLU A 277 -5.37 -21.52 -1.49
CA GLU A 277 -6.40 -20.67 -0.87
C GLU A 277 -7.58 -21.48 -0.35
N HIS A 278 -8.09 -22.47 -1.11
CA HIS A 278 -9.15 -23.37 -0.65
C HIS A 278 -8.75 -24.22 0.53
N THR A 279 -7.49 -24.59 0.64
CA THR A 279 -7.00 -25.42 1.76
C THR A 279 -6.87 -24.59 3.04
N SER A 280 -6.50 -23.32 2.94
CA SER A 280 -6.39 -22.41 4.09
C SER A 280 -7.76 -22.01 4.66
N GLU A 281 -8.78 -21.84 3.81
CA GLU A 281 -10.15 -21.57 4.25
C GLU A 281 -10.76 -22.74 5.04
N LEU A 282 -10.48 -23.97 4.65
CA LEU A 282 -10.94 -25.19 5.34
C LEU A 282 -10.24 -25.42 6.70
N GLN A 283 -9.12 -24.77 6.96
CA GLN A 283 -8.35 -24.89 8.19
C GLN A 283 -8.59 -23.72 9.17
N SER A 284 -9.35 -22.69 8.80
CA SER A 284 -9.74 -21.62 9.70
C SER A 284 -10.83 -22.13 10.65
N PRO A 285 -10.61 -22.19 11.97
CA PRO A 285 -11.67 -22.56 12.90
C PRO A 285 -12.76 -21.50 12.87
N ALA A 286 -14.01 -21.94 12.72
CA ALA A 286 -15.21 -21.13 12.78
C ALA A 286 -15.37 -20.44 14.14
#